data_b4f844cf9112dc8562972cf0e8d40761
#
_entry.id   b4f844cf9112dc8562972cf0e8d40761
#
_cell.length_a   1.000
_cell.length_b   1.000
_cell.length_c   1.000
_cell.angle_alpha   90.00
_cell.angle_beta   90.00
_cell.angle_gamma   90.00
#
_symmetry.space_group_name_H-M   'P 1'
#
loop_
_entity.id
_entity.type
_entity.pdbx_description
1 polymer ?
#
loop_
_entity_poly.entity_id
_entity_poly.type
_entity_poly.pdbx_seq_one_letter_code
_entity_poly.pdbx_strand_id
1 'polypeptide(L)'
;MQPEPRLEQLYRKYGPLIFARCVRLLADRAAAEDATQETFLRVHRHLAQAPDDDEALRWIYRIATNYCLDELRSRRLRPELWEEPPEVLADGVEELLADRDLAARLVARASDELRDAAWLHFVDGLDQGEVARVLGVSRRTVVNRLAQFSRNAQKFVRRSAA
;
A
#
# COMPACT_ATOMS: atom_id res chain seq x y z
N MET A 1 -30.11 -21.67 -7.85
CA MET A 1 -28.84 -21.17 -7.30
C MET A 1 -28.96 -19.66 -7.18
N GLN A 2 -28.99 -19.14 -5.99
CA GLN A 2 -29.01 -17.67 -5.80
C GLN A 2 -27.64 -17.11 -6.17
N PRO A 3 -27.57 -15.94 -6.86
CA PRO A 3 -26.29 -15.31 -7.13
C PRO A 3 -25.61 -14.98 -5.80
N GLU A 4 -24.34 -15.31 -5.73
CA GLU A 4 -23.51 -15.03 -4.56
C GLU A 4 -23.54 -13.52 -4.26
N PRO A 5 -23.71 -13.11 -3.00
CA PRO A 5 -23.72 -11.69 -2.65
C PRO A 5 -22.45 -10.99 -3.14
N ARG A 6 -22.58 -9.81 -3.71
CA ARG A 6 -21.45 -9.06 -4.30
C ARG A 6 -20.27 -8.90 -3.33
N LEU A 7 -20.53 -8.69 -2.04
CA LEU A 7 -19.50 -8.61 -1.01
C LEU A 7 -18.66 -9.88 -0.95
N GLU A 8 -19.31 -11.05 -0.98
CA GLU A 8 -18.65 -12.34 -0.91
C GLU A 8 -17.78 -12.60 -2.13
N GLN A 9 -18.25 -12.20 -3.33
CA GLN A 9 -17.47 -12.25 -4.56
C GLN A 9 -16.22 -11.36 -4.47
N LEU A 10 -16.35 -10.12 -3.99
CA LEU A 10 -15.23 -9.19 -3.80
C LEU A 10 -14.23 -9.72 -2.77
N TYR A 11 -14.74 -10.27 -1.66
CA TYR A 11 -13.88 -10.85 -0.62
C TYR A 11 -13.10 -12.06 -1.13
N ARG A 12 -13.76 -12.98 -1.83
CA ARG A 12 -13.11 -14.17 -2.40
C ARG A 12 -12.06 -13.80 -3.44
N LYS A 13 -12.38 -12.84 -4.30
CA LYS A 13 -11.49 -12.41 -5.40
C LYS A 13 -10.31 -11.60 -4.91
N TYR A 14 -10.51 -10.68 -3.99
CA TYR A 14 -9.52 -9.68 -3.61
C TYR A 14 -8.99 -9.80 -2.18
N GLY A 15 -9.64 -10.56 -1.32
CA GLY A 15 -9.24 -10.75 0.07
C GLY A 15 -7.77 -11.11 0.24
N PRO A 16 -7.24 -12.13 -0.46
CA PRO A 16 -5.82 -12.49 -0.38
C PRO A 16 -4.87 -11.37 -0.80
N LEU A 17 -5.23 -10.58 -1.83
CA LEU A 17 -4.43 -9.44 -2.30
C LEU A 17 -4.42 -8.31 -1.28
N ILE A 18 -5.58 -8.02 -0.69
CA ILE A 18 -5.71 -6.98 0.36
C ILE A 18 -4.96 -7.39 1.61
N PHE A 19 -5.06 -8.65 2.02
CA PHE A 19 -4.30 -9.18 3.15
C PHE A 19 -2.79 -9.05 2.94
N ALA A 20 -2.28 -9.48 1.78
CA ALA A 20 -0.87 -9.32 1.42
C ALA A 20 -0.42 -7.85 1.46
N ARG A 21 -1.29 -6.94 1.04
CA ARG A 21 -1.08 -5.49 1.13
C ARG A 21 -0.95 -5.03 2.58
N CYS A 22 -1.87 -5.43 3.42
CA CYS A 22 -1.86 -5.07 4.85
C CYS A 22 -0.62 -5.63 5.57
N VAL A 23 -0.21 -6.87 5.27
CA VAL A 23 1.03 -7.45 5.79
C VAL A 23 2.25 -6.60 5.43
N ARG A 24 2.36 -6.18 4.17
CA ARG A 24 3.49 -5.33 3.73
C ARG A 24 3.52 -3.98 4.43
N LEU A 25 2.36 -3.37 4.67
CA LEU A 25 2.29 -2.05 5.32
C LEU A 25 2.50 -2.12 6.82
N LEU A 26 1.89 -3.10 7.48
CA LEU A 26 1.88 -3.18 8.94
C LEU A 26 3.02 -4.02 9.51
N ALA A 27 3.61 -4.91 8.70
CA ALA A 27 4.65 -5.87 9.10
C ALA A 27 4.27 -6.73 10.32
N ASP A 28 2.98 -6.91 10.54
CA ASP A 28 2.37 -7.67 11.63
C ASP A 28 1.17 -8.43 11.07
N ARG A 29 1.21 -9.76 11.16
CA ARG A 29 0.18 -10.63 10.60
C ARG A 29 -1.17 -10.44 11.29
N ALA A 30 -1.19 -10.36 12.60
CA ALA A 30 -2.43 -10.18 13.37
C ALA A 30 -3.08 -8.83 13.06
N ALA A 31 -2.28 -7.77 13.04
CA ALA A 31 -2.74 -6.44 12.63
C ALA A 31 -3.23 -6.41 11.18
N ALA A 32 -2.59 -7.17 10.29
CA ALA A 32 -3.02 -7.27 8.89
C ALA A 32 -4.34 -8.03 8.74
N GLU A 33 -4.59 -9.05 9.54
CA GLU A 33 -5.88 -9.75 9.59
C GLU A 33 -7.00 -8.80 10.04
N ASP A 34 -6.79 -8.04 11.10
CA ASP A 34 -7.73 -7.02 11.59
C ASP A 34 -7.97 -5.92 10.55
N ALA A 35 -6.91 -5.43 9.91
CA ALA A 35 -7.00 -4.42 8.86
C ALA A 35 -7.77 -4.92 7.63
N THR A 36 -7.59 -6.18 7.26
CA THR A 36 -8.32 -6.81 6.16
C THR A 36 -9.80 -6.92 6.50
N GLN A 37 -10.14 -7.38 7.69
CA GLN A 37 -11.53 -7.45 8.14
C GLN A 37 -12.18 -6.07 8.17
N GLU A 38 -11.53 -5.07 8.76
CA GLU A 38 -12.06 -3.71 8.82
C GLU A 38 -12.23 -3.12 7.40
N THR A 39 -11.30 -3.41 6.50
CA THR A 39 -11.43 -3.00 5.10
C THR A 39 -12.71 -3.52 4.47
N PHE A 40 -13.00 -4.81 4.61
CA PHE A 40 -14.20 -5.41 4.02
C PHE A 40 -15.49 -5.02 4.77
N LEU A 41 -15.43 -4.70 6.06
CA LEU A 41 -16.55 -4.08 6.77
C LEU A 41 -16.88 -2.69 6.20
N ARG A 42 -15.87 -1.89 5.87
CA ARG A 42 -16.06 -0.59 5.19
C ARG A 42 -16.58 -0.76 3.77
N VAL A 43 -16.07 -1.75 3.03
CA VAL A 43 -16.61 -2.12 1.72
C VAL A 43 -18.10 -2.47 1.83
N HIS A 44 -18.49 -3.25 2.82
CA HIS A 44 -19.89 -3.61 3.06
C HIS A 44 -20.77 -2.37 3.34
N ARG A 45 -20.32 -1.47 4.19
CA ARG A 45 -21.07 -0.22 4.50
C ARG A 45 -21.28 0.66 3.28
N HIS A 46 -20.38 0.61 2.31
CA HIS A 46 -20.40 1.43 1.10
C HIS A 46 -20.63 0.62 -0.19
N LEU A 47 -21.17 -0.59 -0.06
CA LEU A 47 -21.32 -1.54 -1.18
C LEU A 47 -22.18 -0.98 -2.33
N ALA A 48 -23.17 -0.16 -1.99
CA ALA A 48 -24.03 0.50 -2.99
C ALA A 48 -23.25 1.52 -3.86
N GLN A 49 -22.11 2.01 -3.38
CA GLN A 49 -21.25 2.97 -4.08
C GLN A 49 -20.01 2.29 -4.69
N ALA A 50 -19.90 0.96 -4.53
CA ALA A 50 -18.78 0.21 -5.06
C ALA A 50 -18.73 0.33 -6.57
N PRO A 51 -17.58 0.69 -7.16
CA PRO A 51 -17.41 0.75 -8.60
C PRO A 51 -17.48 -0.64 -9.24
N ASP A 52 -17.56 -0.68 -10.56
CA ASP A 52 -17.54 -1.92 -11.33
C ASP A 52 -16.20 -2.67 -11.12
N ASP A 53 -16.19 -3.96 -11.50
CA ASP A 53 -15.12 -4.90 -11.15
C ASP A 53 -13.70 -4.42 -11.45
N ASP A 54 -13.48 -3.71 -12.55
CA ASP A 54 -12.13 -3.24 -12.94
C ASP A 54 -11.60 -2.13 -12.00
N GLU A 55 -12.47 -1.34 -11.41
CA GLU A 55 -12.13 -0.29 -10.47
C GLU A 55 -12.31 -0.72 -9.01
N ALA A 56 -13.03 -1.81 -8.76
CA ALA A 56 -13.32 -2.29 -7.41
C ALA A 56 -12.05 -2.59 -6.63
N LEU A 57 -11.06 -3.24 -7.25
CA LEU A 57 -9.78 -3.54 -6.62
C LEU A 57 -9.06 -2.27 -6.18
N ARG A 58 -8.96 -1.27 -7.05
CA ARG A 58 -8.32 0.02 -6.73
C ARG A 58 -9.04 0.73 -5.58
N TRP A 59 -10.34 0.71 -5.59
CA TRP A 59 -11.17 1.30 -4.53
C TRP A 59 -10.95 0.59 -3.18
N ILE A 60 -10.96 -0.75 -3.16
CA ILE A 60 -10.70 -1.54 -1.95
C ILE A 60 -9.26 -1.33 -1.47
N TYR A 61 -8.28 -1.28 -2.37
CA TYR A 61 -6.88 -0.97 -2.05
C TYR A 61 -6.73 0.38 -1.35
N ARG A 62 -7.48 1.39 -1.81
CA ARG A 62 -7.47 2.72 -1.20
C ARG A 62 -8.01 2.67 0.23
N ILE A 63 -9.11 1.95 0.45
CA ILE A 63 -9.68 1.77 1.80
C ILE A 63 -8.67 1.08 2.73
N ALA A 64 -8.08 -0.02 2.28
CA ALA A 64 -7.07 -0.76 3.05
C ALA A 64 -5.83 0.07 3.36
N THR A 65 -5.30 0.77 2.35
CA THR A 65 -4.12 1.61 2.50
C THR A 65 -4.36 2.74 3.50
N ASN A 66 -5.49 3.44 3.39
CA ASN A 66 -5.85 4.51 4.33
C ASN A 66 -5.95 3.98 5.76
N TYR A 67 -6.60 2.86 5.96
CA TYR A 67 -6.69 2.22 7.28
C TYR A 67 -5.32 1.89 7.84
N CYS A 68 -4.47 1.22 7.07
CA CYS A 68 -3.12 0.83 7.51
C CYS A 68 -2.25 2.04 7.84
N LEU A 69 -2.31 3.11 7.05
CA LEU A 69 -1.55 4.34 7.31
C LEU A 69 -2.05 5.06 8.56
N ASP A 70 -3.35 5.10 8.80
CA ASP A 70 -3.92 5.66 10.03
C ASP A 70 -3.49 4.83 11.25
N GLU A 71 -3.47 3.51 11.13
CA GLU A 71 -2.99 2.60 12.16
C GLU A 71 -1.51 2.83 12.48
N LEU A 72 -0.65 2.97 11.47
CA LEU A 72 0.76 3.29 11.64
C LEU A 72 0.98 4.66 12.30
N ARG A 73 0.19 5.66 11.93
CA ARG A 73 0.24 6.99 12.58
C ARG A 73 -0.17 6.89 14.03
N SER A 74 -1.22 6.15 14.35
CA SER A 74 -1.67 5.91 15.73
C SER A 74 -0.59 5.25 16.58
N ARG A 75 0.12 4.26 16.00
CA ARG A 75 1.26 3.59 16.67
C ARG A 75 2.43 4.54 16.91
N ARG A 76 2.77 5.40 15.95
CA ARG A 76 3.84 6.41 16.12
C ARG A 76 3.55 7.40 17.24
N LEU A 77 2.28 7.70 17.51
CA LEU A 77 1.83 8.55 18.61
C LEU A 77 1.81 7.84 19.97
N ARG A 78 2.00 6.51 20.00
CA ARG A 78 2.01 5.67 21.20
C ARG A 78 3.24 4.76 21.22
N PRO A 79 4.47 5.33 21.40
CA PRO A 79 5.70 4.55 21.33
C PRO A 79 5.81 3.46 22.40
N GLU A 80 5.09 3.58 23.52
CA GLU A 80 5.05 2.58 24.58
C GLU A 80 4.38 1.24 24.19
N LEU A 81 3.71 1.17 23.05
CA LEU A 81 3.10 -0.06 22.53
C LEU A 81 4.01 -0.81 21.55
N TRP A 82 5.23 -0.33 21.33
CA TRP A 82 6.20 -0.97 20.46
C TRP A 82 7.00 -2.01 21.24
N GLU A 83 6.55 -3.24 21.23
CA GLU A 83 7.35 -4.41 21.58
C GLU A 83 8.07 -4.88 20.32
N GLU A 84 9.28 -4.43 20.08
CA GLU A 84 10.19 -4.74 18.97
C GLU A 84 9.79 -4.18 17.59
N PRO A 85 10.74 -3.68 16.80
CA PRO A 85 10.47 -3.33 15.40
C PRO A 85 10.08 -4.59 14.65
N PRO A 86 8.95 -4.56 13.90
CA PRO A 86 8.47 -5.73 13.19
C PRO A 86 9.55 -6.21 12.21
N GLU A 87 9.92 -7.50 12.31
CA GLU A 87 10.71 -8.17 11.30
C GLU A 87 10.00 -8.00 9.95
N VAL A 88 10.69 -7.43 8.99
CA VAL A 88 10.19 -7.35 7.62
C VAL A 88 10.09 -8.80 7.12
N LEU A 89 8.89 -9.35 7.15
CA LEU A 89 8.62 -10.66 6.59
C LEU A 89 8.84 -10.59 5.08
N ALA A 90 10.05 -10.99 4.67
CA ALA A 90 10.49 -11.02 3.28
C ALA A 90 9.90 -12.21 2.48
N ASP A 91 9.03 -13.00 3.09
CA ASP A 91 8.49 -14.21 2.48
C ASP A 91 7.32 -13.89 1.54
N GLY A 92 7.53 -14.15 0.26
CA GLY A 92 6.51 -14.08 -0.79
C GLY A 92 6.78 -13.08 -1.91
N VAL A 93 7.92 -12.41 -1.88
CA VAL A 93 8.27 -11.35 -2.84
C VAL A 93 9.17 -11.86 -3.97
N GLU A 94 9.73 -13.06 -3.88
CA GLU A 94 10.75 -13.56 -4.81
C GLU A 94 10.25 -13.85 -6.23
N GLU A 95 9.01 -14.24 -6.42
CA GLU A 95 8.49 -14.63 -7.75
C GLU A 95 8.04 -13.45 -8.65
N LEU A 96 7.93 -12.27 -8.08
CA LEU A 96 7.56 -11.04 -8.80
C LEU A 96 8.79 -10.21 -9.25
N LEU A 97 10.02 -10.67 -9.10
CA LEU A 97 11.18 -9.82 -8.84
C LEU A 97 12.35 -9.86 -9.84
N ALA A 98 12.22 -10.28 -11.09
CA ALA A 98 13.34 -10.09 -12.00
C ALA A 98 13.64 -8.60 -12.31
N ASP A 99 12.61 -7.75 -12.44
CA ASP A 99 12.76 -6.28 -12.48
C ASP A 99 12.48 -5.60 -11.13
N ARG A 100 11.98 -6.33 -10.16
CA ARG A 100 11.59 -5.85 -8.84
C ARG A 100 12.75 -5.72 -7.86
N ASP A 101 13.83 -6.42 -8.08
CA ASP A 101 15.02 -6.31 -7.22
C ASP A 101 15.64 -4.92 -7.30
N LEU A 102 15.70 -4.34 -8.48
CA LEU A 102 16.13 -2.96 -8.67
C LEU A 102 15.13 -1.97 -8.03
N ALA A 103 13.84 -2.16 -8.26
CA ALA A 103 12.81 -1.32 -7.66
C ALA A 103 12.82 -1.42 -6.13
N ALA A 104 12.95 -2.63 -5.58
CA ALA A 104 13.05 -2.85 -4.14
C ALA A 104 14.28 -2.18 -3.52
N ARG A 105 15.44 -2.24 -4.19
CA ARG A 105 16.67 -1.55 -3.77
C ARG A 105 16.53 -0.04 -3.82
N LEU A 106 15.87 0.49 -4.82
CA LEU A 106 15.59 1.91 -4.95
C LEU A 106 14.66 2.40 -3.85
N VAL A 107 13.60 1.64 -3.60
CA VAL A 107 12.63 1.95 -2.53
C VAL A 107 13.29 1.82 -1.16
N ALA A 108 14.11 0.79 -0.92
CA ALA A 108 14.80 0.60 0.36
C ALA A 108 15.81 1.72 0.68
N ARG A 109 16.37 2.39 -0.33
CA ARG A 109 17.31 3.52 -0.17
C ARG A 109 16.64 4.87 -0.09
N ALA A 110 15.38 4.96 -0.42
CA ALA A 110 14.64 6.21 -0.35
C ALA A 110 14.32 6.56 1.11
N SER A 111 14.26 7.86 1.42
CA SER A 111 13.69 8.31 2.68
C SER A 111 12.22 7.86 2.79
N ASP A 112 11.70 7.74 4.01
CA ASP A 112 10.33 7.29 4.24
C ASP A 112 9.32 8.09 3.43
N GLU A 113 9.49 9.40 3.34
CA GLU A 113 8.60 10.30 2.61
C GLU A 113 8.59 10.06 1.09
N LEU A 114 9.77 9.82 0.50
CA LEU A 114 9.87 9.51 -0.93
C LEU A 114 9.37 8.09 -1.21
N ARG A 115 9.65 7.16 -0.32
CA ARG A 115 9.21 5.76 -0.42
C ARG A 115 7.70 5.66 -0.43
N ASP A 116 7.02 6.31 0.52
CA ASP A 116 5.58 6.27 0.64
C ASP A 116 4.90 6.85 -0.62
N ALA A 117 5.37 8.00 -1.09
CA ALA A 117 4.84 8.60 -2.31
C ALA A 117 5.09 7.73 -3.55
N ALA A 118 6.30 7.20 -3.71
CA ALA A 118 6.66 6.33 -4.83
C ALA A 118 5.88 5.03 -4.82
N TRP A 119 5.71 4.42 -3.66
CA TRP A 119 4.95 3.19 -3.53
C TRP A 119 3.49 3.38 -3.92
N LEU A 120 2.83 4.37 -3.33
CA LEU A 120 1.42 4.66 -3.62
C LEU A 120 1.18 4.99 -5.09
N HIS A 121 2.09 5.70 -5.71
CA HIS A 121 1.95 6.10 -7.11
C HIS A 121 2.32 4.99 -8.10
N PHE A 122 3.53 4.43 -7.98
CA PHE A 122 4.08 3.48 -8.97
C PHE A 122 3.61 2.04 -8.75
N VAL A 123 3.42 1.61 -7.50
CA VAL A 123 3.02 0.24 -7.20
C VAL A 123 1.50 0.13 -7.08
N ASP A 124 0.86 1.04 -6.36
CA ASP A 124 -0.58 1.00 -6.13
C ASP A 124 -1.40 1.70 -7.21
N GLY A 125 -0.74 2.44 -8.10
CA GLY A 125 -1.39 3.08 -9.24
C GLY A 125 -2.29 4.26 -8.88
N LEU A 126 -2.09 4.87 -7.71
CA LEU A 126 -2.82 6.08 -7.32
C LEU A 126 -2.32 7.30 -8.11
N ASP A 127 -3.22 8.18 -8.50
CA ASP A 127 -2.82 9.46 -9.07
C ASP A 127 -2.22 10.40 -8.00
N GLN A 128 -1.56 11.46 -8.43
CA GLN A 128 -0.86 12.39 -7.53
C GLN A 128 -1.81 13.08 -6.54
N GLY A 129 -3.05 13.33 -6.93
CA GLY A 129 -4.07 13.91 -6.06
C GLY A 129 -4.53 12.91 -5.00
N GLU A 130 -4.69 11.65 -5.37
CA GLU A 130 -5.01 10.56 -4.47
C GLU A 130 -3.88 10.30 -3.46
N VAL A 131 -2.63 10.28 -3.93
CA VAL A 131 -1.44 10.17 -3.06
C VAL A 131 -1.37 11.32 -2.07
N ALA A 132 -1.63 12.54 -2.52
CA ALA A 132 -1.66 13.73 -1.65
C ALA A 132 -2.68 13.59 -0.53
N ARG A 133 -3.89 13.10 -0.84
CA ARG A 133 -4.94 12.84 0.16
C ARG A 133 -4.55 11.76 1.14
N VAL A 134 -3.96 10.66 0.66
CA VAL A 134 -3.51 9.55 1.50
C VAL A 134 -2.41 10.00 2.46
N LEU A 135 -1.43 10.75 1.98
CA LEU A 135 -0.29 11.21 2.78
C LEU A 135 -0.58 12.48 3.61
N GLY A 136 -1.72 13.12 3.39
CA GLY A 136 -2.06 14.36 4.08
C GLY A 136 -1.14 15.54 3.73
N VAL A 137 -0.67 15.59 2.48
CA VAL A 137 0.21 16.64 1.96
C VAL A 137 -0.40 17.29 0.72
N SER A 138 0.19 18.40 0.23
CA SER A 138 -0.26 19.01 -1.01
C SER A 138 0.13 18.16 -2.23
N ARG A 139 -0.64 18.26 -3.32
CA ARG A 139 -0.30 17.64 -4.59
C ARG A 139 1.09 18.08 -5.08
N ARG A 140 1.44 19.35 -4.90
CA ARG A 140 2.76 19.87 -5.23
C ARG A 140 3.88 19.15 -4.48
N THR A 141 3.68 18.87 -3.20
CA THR A 141 4.63 18.09 -2.39
C THR A 141 4.80 16.68 -2.98
N VAL A 142 3.72 16.02 -3.38
CA VAL A 142 3.77 14.70 -4.03
C VAL A 142 4.57 14.77 -5.33
N VAL A 143 4.27 15.73 -6.19
CA VAL A 143 4.99 15.93 -7.46
C VAL A 143 6.50 16.10 -7.22
N ASN A 144 6.88 16.91 -6.24
CA ASN A 144 8.27 17.12 -5.87
C ASN A 144 8.94 15.85 -5.33
N ARG A 145 8.25 15.09 -4.49
CA ARG A 145 8.75 13.82 -3.95
C ARG A 145 8.95 12.78 -5.04
N LEU A 146 7.98 12.62 -5.94
CA LEU A 146 8.09 11.69 -7.07
C LEU A 146 9.22 12.09 -8.02
N ALA A 147 9.38 13.37 -8.30
CA ALA A 147 10.47 13.87 -9.14
C ALA A 147 11.85 13.61 -8.49
N GLN A 148 11.97 13.83 -7.20
CA GLN A 148 13.20 13.55 -6.46
C GLN A 148 13.51 12.05 -6.41
N PHE A 149 12.49 11.21 -6.17
CA PHE A 149 12.64 9.75 -6.22
C PHE A 149 13.13 9.30 -7.59
N SER A 150 12.54 9.80 -8.66
CA SER A 150 12.95 9.47 -10.04
C SER A 150 14.38 9.88 -10.34
N ARG A 151 14.81 11.06 -9.90
CA ARG A 151 16.20 11.51 -10.04
C ARG A 151 17.18 10.61 -9.28
N ASN A 152 16.84 10.23 -8.06
CA ASN A 152 17.66 9.33 -7.24
C ASN A 152 17.76 7.94 -7.87
N ALA A 153 16.66 7.45 -8.41
CA ALA A 153 16.60 6.17 -9.13
C ALA A 153 17.50 6.20 -10.38
N GLN A 154 17.43 7.23 -11.20
CA GLN A 154 18.27 7.37 -12.37
C GLN A 154 19.77 7.43 -12.03
N LYS A 155 20.15 8.15 -10.97
CA LYS A 155 21.54 8.19 -10.50
C LYS A 155 22.03 6.83 -10.03
N PHE A 156 21.18 6.09 -9.33
CA PHE A 156 21.51 4.73 -8.86
C PHE A 156 21.74 3.77 -10.03
N VAL A 157 20.84 3.77 -11.01
CA VAL A 157 20.95 2.91 -12.21
C VAL A 157 22.23 3.21 -12.99
N ARG A 158 22.56 4.50 -13.20
CA ARG A 158 23.81 4.89 -13.89
C ARG A 158 25.06 4.42 -13.15
N ARG A 159 25.07 4.46 -11.81
CA ARG A 159 26.20 3.97 -10.98
C ARG A 159 26.31 2.45 -11.00
N SER A 160 25.20 1.74 -11.10
CA SER A 160 25.19 0.27 -11.13
C SER A 160 25.53 -0.29 -12.51
N ALA A 161 25.42 0.52 -13.58
CA ALA A 161 25.78 0.15 -14.95
C ALA A 161 27.24 0.50 -15.33
N ALA A 162 27.94 1.23 -14.48
CA ALA A 162 29.35 1.58 -14.63
C ALA A 162 30.25 0.63 -13.83
#